data_37df51df286b380ed47d5c70a00a1255
#
_entry.id   37df51df286b380ed47d5c70a00a1255
#
_cell.length_a   1.000
_cell.length_b   1.000
_cell.length_c   1.000
_cell.angle_alpha   90.00
_cell.angle_beta   90.00
_cell.angle_gamma   90.00
#
_symmetry.space_group_name_H-M   'P 1'
#
loop_
_entity.id
_entity.type
_entity.pdbx_description
1 polymer ?
#
loop_
_entity_poly.entity_id
_entity_poly.type
_entity_poly.pdbx_seq_one_letter_code
_entity_poly.pdbx_strand_id
1 'polypeptide(L)'
;TWNIINANIFKEKNKCKHDIIILSSKDELIERKLDEFRPDYIFFPHWSYLIPNDIVKKYKCIIFHMTDLPYGRGGSPLQNLIVRGHTSTKISALMANEDLDAGPIYMKANLSLEGTAQEIYERASKIIFEEPVNPGSFCFHHI
;
A
#
# COMPACT_ATOMS: atom_id res chain seq x y z
N THR A 1 11.04 5.17 -8.05
CA THR A 1 9.67 4.89 -8.50
C THR A 1 8.71 5.94 -7.99
N TRP A 2 7.49 6.04 -8.56
CA TRP A 2 6.47 7.05 -8.18
C TRP A 2 6.07 6.94 -6.72
N ASN A 3 5.96 5.73 -6.20
CA ASN A 3 5.61 5.51 -4.81
C ASN A 3 6.66 6.09 -3.85
N ILE A 4 7.95 5.94 -4.14
CA ILE A 4 9.02 6.54 -3.32
C ILE A 4 8.96 8.07 -3.38
N ILE A 5 8.73 8.63 -4.56
CA ILE A 5 8.58 10.09 -4.73
C ILE A 5 7.40 10.60 -3.92
N ASN A 6 6.22 9.99 -4.09
CA ASN A 6 5.01 10.40 -3.39
C ASN A 6 5.10 10.15 -1.87
N ALA A 7 5.75 9.07 -1.43
CA ALA A 7 6.02 8.81 -0.02
C ALA A 7 6.92 9.89 0.61
N ASN A 8 7.96 10.33 -0.10
CA ASN A 8 8.81 11.42 0.38
C ASN A 8 8.04 12.76 0.45
N ILE A 9 7.21 13.06 -0.57
CA ILE A 9 6.35 14.26 -0.54
C ILE A 9 5.39 14.19 0.64
N PHE A 10 4.75 13.04 0.87
CA PHE A 10 3.85 12.82 2.00
C PHE A 10 4.58 13.00 3.34
N LYS A 11 5.77 12.41 3.47
CA LYS A 11 6.62 12.55 4.67
C LYS A 11 6.92 14.01 4.97
N GLU A 12 7.39 14.78 3.98
CA GLU A 12 7.69 16.19 4.17
C GLU A 12 6.46 17.03 4.55
N LYS A 13 5.32 16.78 3.91
CA LYS A 13 4.07 17.49 4.25
C LYS A 13 3.56 17.20 5.66
N ASN A 14 3.87 16.03 6.20
CA ASN A 14 3.33 15.56 7.47
C ASN A 14 4.36 15.45 8.61
N LYS A 15 5.59 15.88 8.40
CA LYS A 15 6.70 15.76 9.38
C LYS A 15 6.43 16.40 10.74
N CYS A 16 5.53 17.37 10.82
CA CYS A 16 5.13 18.00 12.09
C CYS A 16 4.02 17.24 12.83
N LYS A 17 3.40 16.26 12.18
CA LYS A 17 2.26 15.52 12.72
C LYS A 17 2.58 14.04 12.97
N HIS A 18 3.50 13.49 12.19
CA HIS A 18 3.78 12.06 12.18
C HIS A 18 5.27 11.78 12.03
N ASP A 19 5.75 10.78 12.75
CA ASP A 19 7.05 10.18 12.51
C ASP A 19 6.92 9.15 11.40
N ILE A 20 7.64 9.38 10.29
CA ILE A 20 7.53 8.54 9.10
C ILE A 20 8.91 8.05 8.69
N ILE A 21 9.06 6.73 8.56
CA ILE A 21 10.20 6.13 7.88
C ILE A 21 9.75 5.50 6.56
N ILE A 22 10.64 5.46 5.59
CA ILE A 22 10.41 4.83 4.29
C ILE A 22 11.42 3.70 4.15
N LEU A 23 10.92 2.49 3.96
CA LEU A 23 11.73 1.32 3.65
C LEU A 23 11.61 1.05 2.15
N SER A 24 12.73 0.99 1.46
CA SER A 24 12.77 0.92 -0.01
C SER A 24 13.11 -0.46 -0.55
N SER A 25 13.41 -1.41 0.31
CA SER A 25 13.73 -2.77 -0.08
C SER A 25 13.13 -3.81 0.88
N LYS A 26 12.93 -5.03 0.36
CA LYS A 26 12.45 -6.15 1.17
C LYS A 26 13.35 -6.43 2.37
N ASP A 27 14.67 -6.29 2.20
CA ASP A 27 15.66 -6.59 3.23
C ASP A 27 15.65 -5.57 4.39
N GLU A 28 15.02 -4.41 4.17
CA GLU A 28 14.80 -3.41 5.22
C GLU A 28 13.59 -3.72 6.11
N LEU A 29 12.68 -4.60 5.65
CA LEU A 29 11.51 -5.02 6.41
C LEU A 29 11.92 -6.11 7.42
N ILE A 30 12.66 -5.71 8.44
CA ILE A 30 13.12 -6.59 9.50
C ILE A 30 12.55 -6.15 10.85
N GLU A 31 12.19 -7.15 11.66
CA GLU A 31 11.54 -6.93 12.95
C GLU A 31 12.34 -5.97 13.84
N ARG A 32 13.66 -6.09 13.88
CA ARG A 32 14.51 -5.21 14.70
C ARG A 32 14.36 -3.72 14.35
N LYS A 33 14.34 -3.35 13.06
CA LYS A 33 14.11 -1.95 12.63
C LYS A 33 12.73 -1.47 13.03
N LEU A 34 11.72 -2.33 12.88
CA LEU A 34 10.35 -2.02 13.28
C LEU A 34 10.22 -1.87 14.79
N ASP A 35 10.89 -2.71 15.57
CA ASP A 35 10.89 -2.63 17.03
C ASP A 35 11.59 -1.37 17.56
N GLU A 36 12.64 -0.92 16.89
CA GLU A 36 13.32 0.34 17.20
C GLU A 36 12.43 1.56 16.91
N PHE A 37 11.73 1.55 15.75
CA PHE A 37 10.87 2.65 15.34
C PHE A 37 9.48 2.63 15.98
N ARG A 38 8.94 1.44 16.28
CA ARG A 38 7.60 1.20 16.86
C ARG A 38 6.46 1.86 16.09
N PRO A 39 6.26 1.53 14.80
CA PRO A 39 5.20 2.13 14.02
C PRO A 39 3.82 1.70 14.53
N ASP A 40 2.86 2.62 14.51
CA ASP A 40 1.44 2.30 14.73
C ASP A 40 0.85 1.56 13.53
N TYR A 41 1.32 1.90 12.33
CA TYR A 41 0.90 1.30 11.07
C TYR A 41 2.08 1.11 10.13
N ILE A 42 2.03 0.03 9.34
CA ILE A 42 2.93 -0.20 8.22
C ILE A 42 2.08 -0.21 6.94
N PHE A 43 2.41 0.66 5.99
CA PHE A 43 1.70 0.78 4.73
C PHE A 43 2.50 0.17 3.59
N PHE A 44 1.82 -0.63 2.76
CA PHE A 44 2.39 -1.30 1.59
C PHE A 44 1.70 -0.78 0.32
N PRO A 45 2.10 0.38 -0.23
CA PRO A 45 1.49 0.99 -1.41
C PRO A 45 1.56 0.13 -2.67
N HIS A 46 2.63 -0.65 -2.79
CA HIS A 46 2.82 -1.64 -3.83
C HIS A 46 3.74 -2.73 -3.29
N TRP A 47 3.23 -3.94 -3.16
CA TRP A 47 3.96 -5.04 -2.57
C TRP A 47 3.74 -6.32 -3.35
N SER A 48 4.82 -6.95 -3.82
CA SER A 48 4.79 -8.15 -4.67
C SER A 48 5.12 -9.44 -3.93
N TYR A 49 5.34 -9.37 -2.61
CA TYR A 49 5.74 -10.50 -1.79
C TYR A 49 4.75 -10.76 -0.67
N LEU A 50 4.79 -11.95 -0.08
CA LEU A 50 4.09 -12.19 1.18
C LEU A 50 4.77 -11.41 2.30
N ILE A 51 3.99 -10.75 3.13
CA ILE A 51 4.48 -10.12 4.36
C ILE A 51 4.76 -11.25 5.36
N PRO A 52 5.92 -11.26 6.03
CA PRO A 52 6.20 -12.27 7.05
C PRO A 52 5.12 -12.31 8.13
N ASN A 53 4.70 -13.52 8.52
CA ASN A 53 3.61 -13.72 9.48
C ASN A 53 3.89 -13.11 10.86
N ASP A 54 5.13 -13.10 11.32
CA ASP A 54 5.57 -12.44 12.55
C ASP A 54 5.31 -10.94 12.50
N ILE A 55 5.54 -10.28 11.36
CA ILE A 55 5.25 -8.87 11.16
C ILE A 55 3.74 -8.62 11.13
N VAL A 56 2.99 -9.43 10.36
CA VAL A 56 1.51 -9.30 10.27
C VAL A 56 0.84 -9.47 11.62
N LYS A 57 1.35 -10.38 12.47
CA LYS A 57 0.80 -10.62 13.83
C LYS A 57 1.12 -9.51 14.82
N LYS A 58 2.26 -8.86 14.65
CA LYS A 58 2.78 -7.88 15.62
C LYS A 58 2.38 -6.44 15.29
N TYR A 59 2.26 -6.11 14.00
CA TYR A 59 2.03 -4.75 13.52
C TYR A 59 0.76 -4.66 12.68
N LYS A 60 0.13 -3.49 12.70
CA LYS A 60 -1.01 -3.18 11.83
C LYS A 60 -0.49 -2.89 10.41
N CYS A 61 -0.60 -3.87 9.54
CA CYS A 61 -0.14 -3.79 8.15
C CYS A 61 -1.31 -3.47 7.23
N ILE A 62 -1.25 -2.35 6.50
CA ILE A 62 -2.23 -1.94 5.50
C ILE A 62 -1.66 -2.18 4.11
N ILE A 63 -2.33 -3.01 3.34
CA ILE A 63 -1.99 -3.31 1.95
C ILE A 63 -2.93 -2.53 1.03
N PHE A 64 -2.42 -2.01 -0.06
CA PHE A 64 -3.21 -1.39 -1.13
C PHE A 64 -3.28 -2.35 -2.31
N HIS A 65 -4.48 -2.90 -2.54
CA HIS A 65 -4.76 -3.82 -3.62
C HIS A 65 -5.60 -3.14 -4.70
N MET A 66 -5.18 -3.26 -5.96
CA MET A 66 -5.76 -2.49 -7.07
C MET A 66 -6.93 -3.21 -7.73
N THR A 67 -7.86 -3.72 -6.91
CA THR A 67 -9.15 -4.25 -7.35
C THR A 67 -10.24 -3.87 -6.35
N ASP A 68 -11.50 -4.00 -6.78
CA ASP A 68 -12.66 -3.85 -5.92
C ASP A 68 -12.90 -5.16 -5.14
N LEU A 69 -12.08 -5.39 -4.10
CA LEU A 69 -12.17 -6.61 -3.28
C LEU A 69 -13.61 -6.82 -2.75
N PRO A 70 -14.08 -8.06 -2.69
CA PRO A 70 -13.36 -9.33 -2.80
C PRO A 70 -13.07 -9.79 -4.23
N TYR A 71 -13.44 -9.03 -5.24
CA TYR A 71 -13.14 -9.34 -6.64
C TYR A 71 -11.66 -9.14 -6.95
N GLY A 72 -11.04 -10.08 -7.65
CA GLY A 72 -9.66 -9.95 -8.14
C GLY A 72 -8.57 -10.06 -7.08
N ARG A 73 -8.71 -10.98 -6.12
CA ARG A 73 -7.63 -11.35 -5.20
C ARG A 73 -6.44 -11.93 -5.94
N GLY A 74 -5.24 -11.80 -5.35
CA GLY A 74 -4.01 -12.41 -5.86
C GLY A 74 -3.14 -11.47 -6.68
N GLY A 75 -2.13 -12.04 -7.34
CA GLY A 75 -1.08 -11.30 -8.03
C GLY A 75 -1.52 -10.65 -9.34
N SER A 76 -0.77 -9.63 -9.74
CA SER A 76 -0.96 -8.89 -11.01
C SER A 76 -2.37 -8.34 -11.23
N PRO A 77 -2.97 -7.66 -10.24
CA PRO A 77 -4.38 -7.26 -10.31
C PRO A 77 -4.68 -6.35 -11.50
N LEU A 78 -3.89 -5.32 -11.77
CA LEU A 78 -4.13 -4.39 -12.87
C LEU A 78 -4.05 -5.06 -14.23
N GLN A 79 -3.04 -5.91 -14.44
CA GLN A 79 -2.87 -6.63 -15.70
C GLN A 79 -4.07 -7.52 -16.00
N ASN A 80 -4.57 -8.24 -15.00
CA ASN A 80 -5.74 -9.09 -15.14
C ASN A 80 -7.01 -8.30 -15.45
N LEU A 81 -7.21 -7.14 -14.84
CA LEU A 81 -8.35 -6.27 -15.12
C LEU A 81 -8.31 -5.72 -16.55
N ILE A 82 -7.16 -5.22 -16.98
CA ILE A 82 -6.97 -4.64 -18.33
C ILE A 82 -7.20 -5.70 -19.41
N VAL A 83 -6.63 -6.89 -19.27
CA VAL A 83 -6.83 -8.01 -20.19
C VAL A 83 -8.30 -8.41 -20.29
N ARG A 84 -9.06 -8.30 -19.21
CA ARG A 84 -10.51 -8.56 -19.17
C ARG A 84 -11.38 -7.40 -19.67
N GLY A 85 -10.77 -6.30 -20.13
CA GLY A 85 -11.46 -5.15 -20.70
C GLY A 85 -12.07 -4.18 -19.71
N HIS A 86 -11.65 -4.21 -18.43
CA HIS A 86 -12.09 -3.21 -17.45
C HIS A 86 -11.48 -1.84 -17.75
N THR A 87 -12.28 -0.79 -17.66
CA THR A 87 -11.87 0.61 -17.85
C THR A 87 -11.72 1.37 -16.55
N SER A 88 -12.21 0.81 -15.45
CA SER A 88 -12.09 1.35 -14.10
C SER A 88 -12.07 0.23 -13.07
N THR A 89 -11.54 0.56 -11.89
CA THR A 89 -11.53 -0.32 -10.72
C THR A 89 -11.55 0.51 -9.44
N LYS A 90 -11.30 -0.15 -8.32
CA LYS A 90 -11.02 0.54 -7.04
C LYS A 90 -9.66 0.12 -6.52
N ILE A 91 -9.05 1.00 -5.75
CA ILE A 91 -7.95 0.65 -4.85
C ILE A 91 -8.60 0.29 -3.52
N SER A 92 -8.40 -0.93 -3.06
CA SER A 92 -8.86 -1.38 -1.75
C SER A 92 -7.69 -1.36 -0.77
N ALA A 93 -7.78 -0.56 0.29
CA ALA A 93 -6.87 -0.62 1.42
C ALA A 93 -7.44 -1.60 2.45
N LEU A 94 -6.67 -2.63 2.79
CA LEU A 94 -7.11 -3.68 3.70
C LEU A 94 -6.06 -3.97 4.76
N MET A 95 -6.51 -4.43 5.93
CA MET A 95 -5.65 -4.94 6.98
C MET A 95 -5.10 -6.30 6.54
N ALA A 96 -3.79 -6.46 6.49
CA ALA A 96 -3.18 -7.76 6.23
C ALA A 96 -3.51 -8.75 7.35
N ASN A 97 -3.82 -9.96 6.97
CA ASN A 97 -3.93 -11.12 7.85
C ASN A 97 -3.16 -12.30 7.24
N GLU A 98 -3.33 -13.51 7.79
CA GLU A 98 -2.64 -14.70 7.28
C GLU A 98 -3.15 -15.16 5.90
N ASP A 99 -4.35 -14.73 5.51
CA ASP A 99 -4.96 -15.07 4.22
C ASP A 99 -4.67 -13.97 3.18
N LEU A 100 -4.36 -14.38 1.96
CA LEU A 100 -4.00 -13.47 0.88
C LEU A 100 -5.20 -12.57 0.49
N ASP A 101 -5.01 -11.25 0.59
CA ASP A 101 -5.97 -10.21 0.21
C ASP A 101 -7.40 -10.42 0.78
N ALA A 102 -7.50 -11.02 1.96
CA ALA A 102 -8.76 -11.42 2.60
C ALA A 102 -9.05 -10.70 3.92
N GLY A 103 -8.15 -9.83 4.36
CA GLY A 103 -8.35 -9.07 5.59
C GLY A 103 -9.47 -8.02 5.49
N PRO A 104 -9.86 -7.43 6.62
CA PRO A 104 -10.88 -6.39 6.66
C PRO A 104 -10.51 -5.19 5.77
N ILE A 105 -11.46 -4.72 4.97
CA ILE A 105 -11.27 -3.55 4.11
C ILE A 105 -11.37 -2.30 4.97
N TYR A 106 -10.33 -1.47 4.89
CA TYR A 106 -10.23 -0.20 5.62
C TYR A 106 -10.88 0.95 4.84
N MET A 107 -10.60 1.02 3.53
CA MET A 107 -11.18 2.02 2.64
C MET A 107 -11.08 1.57 1.19
N LYS A 108 -11.83 2.25 0.32
CA LYS A 108 -11.77 2.10 -1.14
C LYS A 108 -11.76 3.45 -1.83
N ALA A 109 -10.97 3.58 -2.89
CA ALA A 109 -10.93 4.73 -3.77
C ALA A 109 -11.07 4.32 -5.24
N ASN A 110 -11.74 5.13 -6.04
CA ASN A 110 -11.91 4.84 -7.47
C ASN A 110 -10.59 5.04 -8.23
N LEU A 111 -10.31 4.15 -9.18
CA LEU A 111 -9.15 4.22 -10.06
C LEU A 111 -9.57 4.02 -11.51
N SER A 112 -9.31 5.02 -12.37
CA SER A 112 -9.45 4.88 -13.82
C SER A 112 -8.30 4.04 -14.38
N LEU A 113 -8.61 3.11 -15.28
CA LEU A 113 -7.66 2.29 -16.01
C LEU A 113 -7.38 2.83 -17.43
N GLU A 114 -7.79 4.06 -17.73
CA GLU A 114 -7.49 4.74 -18.98
C GLU A 114 -6.01 5.17 -19.05
N GLY A 115 -5.45 5.07 -20.25
CA GLY A 115 -4.08 5.48 -20.53
C GLY A 115 -3.07 4.33 -20.48
N THR A 116 -1.80 4.69 -20.43
CA THR A 116 -0.68 3.74 -20.34
C THR A 116 -0.56 3.14 -18.95
N ALA A 117 0.13 2.02 -18.84
CA ALA A 117 0.44 1.41 -17.55
C ALA A 117 1.13 2.42 -16.58
N GLN A 118 2.06 3.22 -17.12
CA GLN A 118 2.73 4.26 -16.36
C GLN A 118 1.73 5.26 -15.75
N GLU A 119 0.84 5.80 -16.56
CA GLU A 119 -0.18 6.77 -16.12
C GLU A 119 -1.12 6.20 -15.07
N ILE A 120 -1.49 4.91 -15.21
CA ILE A 120 -2.33 4.21 -14.24
C ILE A 120 -1.60 4.07 -12.90
N TYR A 121 -0.33 3.63 -12.89
CA TYR A 121 0.45 3.51 -11.67
C TYR A 121 0.74 4.85 -11.00
N GLU A 122 1.03 5.90 -11.77
CA GLU A 122 1.21 7.26 -11.25
C GLU A 122 -0.08 7.76 -10.58
N ARG A 123 -1.22 7.53 -11.22
CA ARG A 123 -2.55 7.89 -10.67
C ARG A 123 -2.85 7.12 -9.39
N ALA A 124 -2.63 5.81 -9.40
CA ALA A 124 -2.81 4.98 -8.22
C ALA A 124 -1.94 5.44 -7.04
N SER A 125 -0.67 5.73 -7.31
CA SER A 125 0.26 6.22 -6.29
C SER A 125 -0.22 7.54 -5.68
N LYS A 126 -0.68 8.49 -6.48
CA LYS A 126 -1.24 9.76 -5.97
C LYS A 126 -2.44 9.51 -5.06
N ILE A 127 -3.39 8.69 -5.49
CA ILE A 127 -4.58 8.35 -4.70
C ILE A 127 -4.18 7.77 -3.33
N ILE A 128 -3.24 6.82 -3.31
CA ILE A 128 -2.78 6.16 -2.09
C ILE A 128 -2.19 7.16 -1.07
N PHE A 129 -1.44 8.14 -1.54
CA PHE A 129 -0.78 9.11 -0.67
C PHE A 129 -1.58 10.41 -0.41
N GLU A 130 -2.70 10.63 -1.10
CA GLU A 130 -3.59 11.77 -0.89
C GLU A 130 -4.72 11.48 0.10
N GLU A 131 -5.13 10.21 0.23
CA GLU A 131 -6.20 9.83 1.16
C GLU A 131 -5.75 9.95 2.62
N PRO A 132 -6.65 10.37 3.53
CA PRO A 132 -6.31 10.63 4.92
C PRO A 132 -5.93 9.35 5.64
N VAL A 133 -4.70 9.28 6.06
CA VAL A 133 -4.18 8.21 6.91
C VAL A 133 -4.37 8.61 8.37
N ASN A 134 -4.81 7.70 9.22
CA ASN A 134 -5.01 7.96 10.65
C ASN A 134 -3.73 8.48 11.33
N PRO A 135 -3.84 9.38 12.33
CA PRO A 135 -2.68 9.92 13.03
C PRO A 135 -1.93 8.84 13.81
N GLY A 136 -0.60 8.87 13.69
CA GLY A 136 0.32 7.94 14.37
C GLY A 136 1.68 7.90 13.69
N SER A 137 2.56 7.02 14.16
CA SER A 137 3.85 6.76 13.53
C SER A 137 3.67 5.79 12.35
N PHE A 138 4.16 6.16 11.18
CA PHE A 138 3.99 5.37 9.96
C PHE A 138 5.31 4.83 9.44
N CYS A 139 5.25 3.60 8.97
CA CYS A 139 6.29 3.00 8.16
C CYS A 139 5.70 2.72 6.76
N PHE A 140 6.24 3.37 5.74
CA PHE A 140 5.92 3.03 4.34
C PHE A 140 6.94 2.03 3.83
N HIS A 141 6.43 0.91 3.32
CA HIS A 141 7.25 -0.08 2.65
C HIS A 141 6.92 -0.13 1.16
N HIS A 142 7.93 -0.03 0.33
CA HIS A 142 7.80 -0.08 -1.12
C HIS A 142 8.96 -0.85 -1.75
N ILE A 143 8.61 -1.72 -2.67
CA ILE A 143 9.55 -2.31 -3.63
C ILE A 143 9.12 -1.98 -5.04
#